data_6c8d5555fdddd869cbe877780a23b5b5
#
_entry.id   6c8d5555fdddd869cbe877780a23b5b5
#
_cell.length_a   1.000
_cell.length_b   1.000
_cell.length_c   1.000
_cell.angle_alpha   90.00
_cell.angle_beta   90.00
_cell.angle_gamma   90.00
#
_symmetry.space_group_name_H-M   'P 1'
#
loop_
_entity.id
_entity.type
_entity.pdbx_description
1 polymer ?
#
loop_
_entity_poly.entity_id
_entity_poly.type
_entity_poly.pdbx_seq_one_letter_code
_entity_poly.pdbx_strand_id
1 'polypeptide(L)'
;MYGSKPPIHLDKKDNVLVRSNYFIGNVEEGLKESETVIKRSYKTPIVQHCHIENPISCAYMENGRIIVVTSTQIPHIVRRVIGQALGIPWGKIRVIKPYIGGGFGNKQDVLYEPLNAFLTTQVGGRSVKLDITREETFCNTRTRHSIEYDLTAGVDSEGHLLAKDMLAISNQGAYASHGHAIAANGLTAWRLQYACPNIKGEAYTVYTNTPVGGACLLYTSPSPRDA
;
A
#
# COMPACT_ATOMS: atom_id res chain seq x y z
N MET A 1 -12.64 -18.82 5.70
CA MET A 1 -11.88 -19.43 6.83
C MET A 1 -10.38 -19.16 6.62
N TYR A 2 -9.88 -18.08 7.19
CA TYR A 2 -8.44 -17.70 7.07
C TYR A 2 -7.61 -18.14 8.29
N GLY A 3 -8.19 -18.86 9.25
CA GLY A 3 -7.62 -19.13 10.57
C GLY A 3 -6.85 -20.44 10.79
N SER A 4 -6.64 -21.27 9.76
CA SER A 4 -6.02 -22.60 9.93
C SER A 4 -4.58 -22.73 9.44
N LYS A 5 -3.99 -21.65 8.90
CA LYS A 5 -2.60 -21.65 8.44
C LYS A 5 -1.67 -21.05 9.51
N PRO A 6 -0.40 -21.50 9.59
CA PRO A 6 0.54 -20.94 10.55
C PRO A 6 0.69 -19.43 10.35
N PRO A 7 0.86 -18.65 11.44
CA PRO A 7 1.01 -17.21 11.36
C PRO A 7 2.32 -16.84 10.66
N ILE A 8 2.27 -15.85 9.77
CA ILE A 8 3.45 -15.27 9.12
C ILE A 8 4.25 -14.42 10.13
N HIS A 9 3.52 -13.73 11.02
CA HIS A 9 4.10 -13.01 12.16
C HIS A 9 3.55 -13.58 13.46
N LEU A 10 4.43 -13.87 14.42
CA LEU A 10 4.07 -14.55 15.67
C LEU A 10 3.06 -13.76 16.53
N ASP A 11 3.06 -12.43 16.42
CA ASP A 11 2.12 -11.51 17.09
C ASP A 11 0.76 -11.39 16.37
N LYS A 12 0.61 -11.97 15.18
CA LYS A 12 -0.60 -11.92 14.33
C LYS A 12 -1.11 -13.33 14.03
N LYS A 13 -1.63 -14.00 15.05
CA LYS A 13 -2.05 -15.41 14.97
C LYS A 13 -3.10 -15.71 13.91
N ASP A 14 -3.94 -14.73 13.56
CA ASP A 14 -4.97 -14.81 12.53
C ASP A 14 -4.52 -14.30 11.15
N ASN A 15 -3.25 -13.90 11.03
CA ASN A 15 -2.70 -13.24 9.84
C ASN A 15 -3.41 -11.93 9.45
N VAL A 16 -4.19 -11.33 10.33
CA VAL A 16 -4.86 -10.05 10.08
C VAL A 16 -4.00 -8.90 10.59
N LEU A 17 -3.54 -8.04 9.67
CA LEU A 17 -2.81 -6.82 10.02
C LEU A 17 -3.75 -5.80 10.65
N VAL A 18 -4.90 -5.53 10.01
CA VAL A 18 -5.88 -4.53 10.44
C VAL A 18 -7.28 -4.89 9.97
N ARG A 19 -8.26 -4.50 10.79
CA ARG A 19 -9.68 -4.53 10.48
C ARG A 19 -10.22 -3.11 10.51
N SER A 20 -11.01 -2.75 9.52
CA SER A 20 -11.72 -1.46 9.44
C SER A 20 -13.18 -1.72 9.16
N ASN A 21 -14.07 -0.97 9.78
CA ASN A 21 -15.50 -1.10 9.58
C ASN A 21 -16.18 0.27 9.54
N TYR A 22 -17.36 0.31 8.96
CA TYR A 22 -18.19 1.48 8.86
C TYR A 22 -19.67 1.07 8.78
N PHE A 23 -20.52 1.69 9.60
CA PHE A 23 -21.94 1.38 9.68
C PHE A 23 -22.76 2.67 9.72
N ILE A 24 -23.82 2.74 8.90
CA ILE A 24 -24.86 3.75 8.96
C ILE A 24 -26.19 3.04 8.76
N GLY A 25 -27.22 3.44 9.50
CA GLY A 25 -28.57 2.90 9.38
C GLY A 25 -28.65 1.39 9.65
N ASN A 26 -29.58 0.72 8.99
CA ASN A 26 -29.82 -0.72 9.10
C ASN A 26 -29.85 -1.36 7.70
N VAL A 27 -28.74 -1.96 7.30
CA VAL A 27 -28.59 -2.56 5.97
C VAL A 27 -29.55 -3.73 5.75
N GLU A 28 -29.81 -4.52 6.79
CA GLU A 28 -30.72 -5.67 6.69
C GLU A 28 -32.16 -5.24 6.39
N GLU A 29 -32.61 -4.16 7.03
CA GLU A 29 -33.94 -3.56 6.75
C GLU A 29 -33.97 -2.94 5.35
N GLY A 30 -32.98 -2.11 5.01
CA GLY A 30 -32.91 -1.50 3.69
C GLY A 30 -32.85 -2.53 2.55
N LEU A 31 -32.21 -3.68 2.74
CA LEU A 31 -32.23 -4.77 1.76
C LEU A 31 -33.58 -5.46 1.67
N LYS A 32 -34.35 -5.58 2.78
CA LYS A 32 -35.69 -6.13 2.78
C LYS A 32 -36.71 -5.23 2.07
N GLU A 33 -36.52 -3.91 2.20
CA GLU A 33 -37.37 -2.91 1.55
C GLU A 33 -37.02 -2.70 0.07
N SER A 34 -35.87 -3.23 -0.38
CA SER A 34 -35.45 -3.12 -1.76
C SER A 34 -36.26 -4.00 -2.70
N GLU A 35 -36.69 -3.44 -3.83
CA GLU A 35 -37.34 -4.19 -4.91
C GLU A 35 -36.32 -5.08 -5.64
N THR A 36 -35.11 -4.57 -5.86
CA THR A 36 -34.04 -5.32 -6.51
C THR A 36 -32.83 -5.35 -5.61
N VAL A 37 -32.27 -6.55 -5.37
CA VAL A 37 -31.04 -6.77 -4.64
C VAL A 37 -30.03 -7.47 -5.54
N ILE A 38 -28.86 -6.85 -5.71
CA ILE A 38 -27.77 -7.38 -6.52
C ILE A 38 -26.60 -7.76 -5.59
N LYS A 39 -26.11 -9.00 -5.74
CA LYS A 39 -24.91 -9.50 -5.08
C LYS A 39 -23.85 -9.87 -6.11
N ARG A 40 -22.62 -9.41 -5.93
CA ARG A 40 -21.49 -9.69 -6.83
C ARG A 40 -20.19 -9.75 -6.06
N SER A 41 -19.33 -10.66 -6.50
CA SER A 41 -17.94 -10.76 -6.03
C SER A 41 -17.00 -10.28 -7.12
N TYR A 42 -15.98 -9.54 -6.74
CA TYR A 42 -14.95 -9.02 -7.64
C TYR A 42 -13.56 -9.28 -7.06
N LYS A 43 -12.57 -9.40 -7.93
CA LYS A 43 -11.18 -9.55 -7.53
C LYS A 43 -10.29 -8.67 -8.40
N THR A 44 -9.45 -7.86 -7.76
CA THR A 44 -8.41 -7.11 -8.46
C THR A 44 -7.09 -7.89 -8.45
N PRO A 45 -6.30 -7.86 -9.53
CA PRO A 45 -5.00 -8.54 -9.56
C PRO A 45 -3.93 -7.79 -8.78
N ILE A 46 -2.84 -8.49 -8.43
CA ILE A 46 -1.57 -7.88 -8.08
C ILE A 46 -1.00 -7.24 -9.34
N VAL A 47 -0.58 -5.98 -9.26
CA VAL A 47 -0.02 -5.23 -10.40
C VAL A 47 1.24 -4.50 -9.95
N GLN A 48 2.30 -4.55 -10.77
CA GLN A 48 3.51 -3.75 -10.58
C GLN A 48 3.25 -2.32 -11.11
N HIS A 49 3.83 -1.31 -10.46
CA HIS A 49 3.65 0.10 -10.80
C HIS A 49 4.23 0.48 -12.17
N CYS A 50 5.23 -0.24 -12.63
CA CYS A 50 5.86 -0.10 -13.96
C CYS A 50 6.34 1.33 -14.27
N HIS A 51 6.82 2.08 -13.24
CA HIS A 51 7.44 3.38 -13.48
C HIS A 51 8.64 3.27 -14.43
N ILE A 52 8.83 4.27 -15.30
CA ILE A 52 9.87 4.25 -16.34
C ILE A 52 11.27 4.16 -15.70
N GLU A 53 11.55 4.99 -14.71
CA GLU A 53 12.78 4.93 -13.95
C GLU A 53 12.73 3.82 -12.91
N ASN A 54 13.56 2.80 -13.03
CA ASN A 54 13.70 1.76 -12.01
C ASN A 54 14.19 2.35 -10.66
N PRO A 55 14.02 1.65 -9.52
CA PRO A 55 14.63 2.06 -8.27
C PRO A 55 16.15 2.10 -8.40
N ILE A 56 16.73 3.24 -8.06
CA ILE A 56 18.17 3.48 -8.14
C ILE A 56 18.64 4.28 -6.94
N SER A 57 19.79 3.94 -6.40
CA SER A 57 20.46 4.71 -5.36
C SER A 57 21.97 4.68 -5.51
N CYS A 58 22.63 5.75 -5.07
CA CYS A 58 24.07 5.86 -4.96
C CYS A 58 24.39 6.34 -3.54
N ALA A 59 25.34 5.70 -2.87
CA ALA A 59 25.80 6.10 -1.55
C ALA A 59 27.32 6.30 -1.53
N TYR A 60 27.79 7.31 -0.78
CA TYR A 60 29.20 7.60 -0.56
C TYR A 60 29.39 8.33 0.78
N MET A 61 30.61 8.43 1.26
CA MET A 61 30.90 9.20 2.46
C MET A 61 31.56 10.55 2.11
N GLU A 62 31.09 11.60 2.75
CA GLU A 62 31.62 12.95 2.63
C GLU A 62 31.59 13.65 3.98
N ASN A 63 32.71 14.25 4.40
CA ASN A 63 32.85 15.00 5.66
C ASN A 63 32.27 14.23 6.88
N GLY A 64 32.57 12.93 6.97
CA GLY A 64 32.09 12.06 8.06
C GLY A 64 30.61 11.78 8.08
N ARG A 65 29.93 11.99 6.96
CA ARG A 65 28.49 11.67 6.76
C ARG A 65 28.32 10.67 5.63
N ILE A 66 27.30 9.83 5.75
CA ILE A 66 26.82 9.01 4.64
C ILE A 66 25.87 9.88 3.80
N ILE A 67 26.21 10.04 2.54
CA ILE A 67 25.37 10.71 1.55
C ILE A 67 24.67 9.62 0.72
N VAL A 68 23.34 9.68 0.62
CA VAL A 68 22.56 8.76 -0.21
C VAL A 68 21.75 9.58 -1.21
N VAL A 69 22.05 9.39 -2.49
CA VAL A 69 21.30 9.96 -3.60
C VAL A 69 20.36 8.88 -4.11
N THR A 70 19.06 9.11 -4.05
CA THR A 70 18.07 8.06 -4.38
C THR A 70 16.78 8.66 -4.95
N SER A 71 16.20 7.95 -5.90
CA SER A 71 14.89 8.28 -6.48
C SER A 71 13.75 7.84 -5.55
N THR A 72 13.62 8.48 -4.40
CA THR A 72 12.61 8.19 -3.37
C THR A 72 11.53 9.25 -3.29
N GLN A 73 10.30 8.86 -2.92
CA GLN A 73 9.21 9.80 -2.61
C GLN A 73 9.28 10.30 -1.15
N ILE A 74 10.10 9.65 -0.28
CA ILE A 74 10.08 9.83 1.18
C ILE A 74 11.50 10.04 1.78
N PRO A 75 12.27 11.06 1.37
CA PRO A 75 13.68 11.20 1.75
C PRO A 75 13.92 11.27 3.27
N HIS A 76 12.98 11.84 4.02
CA HIS A 76 13.10 11.94 5.48
C HIS A 76 12.95 10.57 6.18
N ILE A 77 12.05 9.72 5.68
CA ILE A 77 11.87 8.36 6.19
C ILE A 77 13.07 7.49 5.82
N VAL A 78 13.59 7.61 4.59
CA VAL A 78 14.83 6.94 4.16
C VAL A 78 15.96 7.25 5.12
N ARG A 79 16.19 8.54 5.45
CA ARG A 79 17.20 8.95 6.43
C ARG A 79 17.02 8.29 7.80
N ARG A 80 15.78 8.28 8.29
CA ARG A 80 15.43 7.64 9.57
C ARG A 80 15.74 6.15 9.57
N VAL A 81 15.28 5.44 8.54
CA VAL A 81 15.43 3.99 8.43
C VAL A 81 16.89 3.59 8.27
N ILE A 82 17.69 4.33 7.49
CA ILE A 82 19.14 4.11 7.42
C ILE A 82 19.79 4.28 8.80
N GLY A 83 19.43 5.33 9.55
CA GLY A 83 19.94 5.55 10.90
C GLY A 83 19.60 4.42 11.86
N GLN A 84 18.37 3.92 11.80
CA GLN A 84 17.91 2.78 12.59
C GLN A 84 18.64 1.48 12.20
N ALA A 85 18.76 1.21 10.90
CA ALA A 85 19.40 -0.01 10.39
C ALA A 85 20.90 -0.09 10.71
N LEU A 86 21.60 1.04 10.67
CA LEU A 86 23.05 1.12 10.91
C LEU A 86 23.41 1.51 12.36
N GLY A 87 22.44 1.84 13.20
CA GLY A 87 22.68 2.27 14.58
C GLY A 87 23.43 3.60 14.70
N ILE A 88 23.25 4.52 13.72
CA ILE A 88 23.96 5.81 13.69
C ILE A 88 23.00 7.00 13.79
N PRO A 89 23.47 8.13 14.36
CA PRO A 89 22.65 9.34 14.46
C PRO A 89 22.23 9.87 13.09
N TRP A 90 20.97 10.31 12.97
CA TRP A 90 20.42 10.84 11.71
C TRP A 90 21.17 12.06 11.18
N GLY A 91 21.82 12.85 12.04
CA GLY A 91 22.69 13.97 11.64
C GLY A 91 23.94 13.54 10.84
N LYS A 92 24.31 12.25 10.91
CA LYS A 92 25.39 11.66 10.13
C LYS A 92 24.94 11.12 8.76
N ILE A 93 23.67 11.31 8.40
CA ILE A 93 23.10 10.84 7.15
C ILE A 93 22.46 12.03 6.41
N ARG A 94 22.80 12.18 5.14
CA ARG A 94 22.14 13.12 4.21
C ARG A 94 21.53 12.35 3.06
N VAL A 95 20.22 12.51 2.85
CA VAL A 95 19.52 11.95 1.69
C VAL A 95 19.26 13.08 0.70
N ILE A 96 19.69 12.87 -0.53
CA ILE A 96 19.48 13.78 -1.66
C ILE A 96 18.48 13.12 -2.59
N LYS A 97 17.37 13.80 -2.80
CA LYS A 97 16.31 13.38 -3.71
C LYS A 97 16.42 14.19 -5.01
N PRO A 98 16.88 13.58 -6.12
CA PRO A 98 16.81 14.19 -7.45
C PRO A 98 15.37 14.19 -7.97
N TYR A 99 15.17 14.65 -9.20
CA TYR A 99 13.90 14.43 -9.91
C TYR A 99 13.65 12.94 -10.08
N ILE A 100 12.39 12.51 -9.95
CA ILE A 100 11.98 11.11 -9.98
C ILE A 100 11.29 10.83 -11.31
N GLY A 101 11.75 9.79 -12.01
CA GLY A 101 11.16 9.31 -13.26
C GLY A 101 9.96 8.39 -13.07
N GLY A 102 9.04 8.78 -12.17
CA GLY A 102 7.86 8.02 -11.79
C GLY A 102 8.08 7.22 -10.50
N GLY A 103 7.02 7.07 -9.72
CA GLY A 103 7.06 6.30 -8.46
C GLY A 103 5.74 5.62 -8.18
N PHE A 104 4.63 6.35 -8.38
CA PHE A 104 3.24 5.86 -8.23
C PHE A 104 2.95 5.14 -6.90
N GLY A 105 3.79 5.38 -5.89
CA GLY A 105 3.72 4.72 -4.59
C GLY A 105 4.74 3.61 -4.36
N ASN A 106 5.37 3.02 -5.39
CA ASN A 106 6.44 2.04 -5.20
C ASN A 106 7.63 2.64 -4.43
N LYS A 107 8.04 3.87 -4.80
CA LYS A 107 9.14 4.59 -4.17
C LYS A 107 8.72 5.34 -2.88
N GLN A 108 7.55 5.01 -2.34
CA GLN A 108 7.03 5.49 -1.05
C GLN A 108 7.39 4.55 0.11
N ASP A 109 8.17 3.51 -0.17
CA ASP A 109 8.81 2.65 0.81
C ASP A 109 10.33 2.77 0.71
N VAL A 110 11.03 2.42 1.81
CA VAL A 110 12.48 2.26 1.81
C VAL A 110 12.79 0.89 1.21
N LEU A 111 13.52 0.84 0.12
CA LEU A 111 13.78 -0.38 -0.64
C LEU A 111 15.21 -0.89 -0.40
N TYR A 112 16.21 -0.21 -0.99
CA TYR A 112 17.61 -0.66 -1.01
C TYR A 112 18.55 0.34 -0.38
N GLU A 113 18.09 1.50 0.01
CA GLU A 113 18.93 2.58 0.51
C GLU A 113 19.74 2.20 1.75
N PRO A 114 19.19 1.45 2.74
CA PRO A 114 19.99 1.00 3.88
C PRO A 114 21.11 0.04 3.49
N LEU A 115 20.86 -0.87 2.52
CA LEU A 115 21.88 -1.77 2.00
C LEU A 115 23.01 -0.97 1.32
N ASN A 116 22.66 0.00 0.47
CA ASN A 116 23.62 0.82 -0.24
C ASN A 116 24.45 1.70 0.72
N ALA A 117 23.79 2.28 1.73
CA ALA A 117 24.45 3.01 2.80
C ALA A 117 25.41 2.12 3.61
N PHE A 118 25.06 0.87 3.88
CA PHE A 118 25.95 -0.10 4.52
C PHE A 118 27.15 -0.42 3.64
N LEU A 119 26.92 -0.75 2.38
CA LEU A 119 27.98 -1.14 1.46
C LEU A 119 29.06 -0.06 1.30
N THR A 120 28.68 1.24 1.26
CA THR A 120 29.69 2.32 1.18
C THR A 120 30.60 2.34 2.41
N THR A 121 30.12 1.98 3.59
CA THR A 121 30.97 1.87 4.79
C THR A 121 31.98 0.73 4.68
N GLN A 122 31.60 -0.36 3.99
CA GLN A 122 32.47 -1.54 3.83
C GLN A 122 33.60 -1.31 2.80
N VAL A 123 33.43 -0.35 1.90
CA VAL A 123 34.45 -0.01 0.88
C VAL A 123 35.19 1.28 1.21
N GLY A 124 35.26 1.64 2.49
CA GLY A 124 36.01 2.81 2.96
C GLY A 124 35.42 4.15 2.52
N GLY A 125 34.11 4.23 2.38
CA GLY A 125 33.39 5.45 2.01
C GLY A 125 33.35 5.76 0.51
N ARG A 126 33.86 4.86 -0.33
CA ARG A 126 33.78 5.00 -1.79
C ARG A 126 32.34 4.94 -2.25
N SER A 127 32.08 5.52 -3.43
CA SER A 127 30.78 5.51 -4.06
C SER A 127 30.35 4.09 -4.43
N VAL A 128 29.14 3.72 -4.00
CA VAL A 128 28.45 2.46 -4.36
C VAL A 128 27.14 2.82 -5.00
N LYS A 129 26.87 2.26 -6.18
CA LYS A 129 25.61 2.41 -6.91
C LYS A 129 24.84 1.09 -6.89
N LEU A 130 23.58 1.14 -6.53
CA LEU A 130 22.61 0.06 -6.77
C LEU A 130 21.64 0.51 -7.85
N ASP A 131 21.62 -0.23 -8.94
CA ASP A 131 20.78 0.00 -10.11
C ASP A 131 19.96 -1.26 -10.33
N ILE A 132 18.69 -1.21 -9.94
CA ILE A 132 17.82 -2.36 -9.97
C ILE A 132 17.27 -2.56 -11.37
N THR A 133 17.43 -3.74 -11.93
CA THR A 133 16.91 -4.06 -13.27
C THR A 133 15.37 -4.05 -13.30
N ARG A 134 14.80 -4.11 -14.49
CA ARG A 134 13.34 -4.17 -14.64
C ARG A 134 12.78 -5.48 -14.07
N GLU A 135 13.45 -6.59 -14.29
CA GLU A 135 13.10 -7.91 -13.76
C GLU A 135 13.16 -7.93 -12.24
N GLU A 136 14.22 -7.38 -11.66
CA GLU A 136 14.37 -7.25 -10.21
C GLU A 136 13.30 -6.32 -9.63
N THR A 137 12.92 -5.26 -10.34
CA THR A 137 11.83 -4.36 -9.93
C THR A 137 10.51 -5.11 -9.80
N PHE A 138 10.21 -6.02 -10.74
CA PHE A 138 9.00 -6.85 -10.67
C PHE A 138 9.02 -7.86 -9.52
N CYS A 139 10.18 -8.45 -9.23
CA CYS A 139 10.30 -9.54 -8.26
C CYS A 139 10.48 -9.03 -6.80
N ASN A 140 11.17 -7.88 -6.62
CA ASN A 140 11.70 -7.50 -5.32
C ASN A 140 11.19 -6.16 -4.78
N THR A 141 10.29 -5.47 -5.49
CA THR A 141 9.73 -4.22 -5.02
C THR A 141 8.25 -4.35 -4.65
N ARG A 142 7.63 -3.22 -4.28
CA ARG A 142 6.22 -3.19 -3.89
C ARG A 142 5.30 -3.37 -5.09
N THR A 143 4.14 -3.95 -4.83
CA THR A 143 3.08 -4.12 -5.82
C THR A 143 1.79 -3.46 -5.34
N ARG A 144 0.82 -3.27 -6.22
CA ARG A 144 -0.54 -2.97 -5.83
C ARG A 144 -1.13 -4.18 -5.08
N HIS A 145 -1.94 -3.93 -4.05
CA HIS A 145 -2.70 -4.96 -3.38
C HIS A 145 -3.68 -5.65 -4.34
N SER A 146 -3.77 -6.96 -4.32
CA SER A 146 -4.98 -7.61 -4.80
C SER A 146 -6.04 -7.53 -3.70
N ILE A 147 -7.28 -7.27 -4.08
CA ILE A 147 -8.38 -7.15 -3.14
C ILE A 147 -9.54 -7.97 -3.68
N GLU A 148 -10.13 -8.79 -2.81
CA GLU A 148 -11.37 -9.50 -3.06
C GLU A 148 -12.51 -8.71 -2.42
N TYR A 149 -13.58 -8.50 -3.18
CA TYR A 149 -14.76 -7.74 -2.76
C TYR A 149 -15.98 -8.61 -2.88
N ASP A 150 -16.78 -8.66 -1.82
CA ASP A 150 -18.19 -9.11 -1.88
C ASP A 150 -19.06 -7.89 -1.67
N LEU A 151 -19.89 -7.57 -2.67
CA LEU A 151 -20.74 -6.40 -2.69
C LEU A 151 -22.19 -6.80 -2.76
N THR A 152 -23.03 -6.14 -1.95
CA THR A 152 -24.48 -6.22 -2.04
C THR A 152 -25.05 -4.81 -2.12
N ALA A 153 -25.97 -4.57 -3.04
CA ALA A 153 -26.69 -3.31 -3.16
C ALA A 153 -28.16 -3.57 -3.38
N GLY A 154 -29.00 -2.81 -2.71
CA GLY A 154 -30.45 -2.83 -2.83
C GLY A 154 -31.00 -1.50 -3.31
N VAL A 155 -31.92 -1.52 -4.27
CA VAL A 155 -32.58 -0.34 -4.83
C VAL A 155 -34.12 -0.48 -4.81
N ASP A 156 -34.79 0.66 -4.75
CA ASP A 156 -36.25 0.73 -4.92
C ASP A 156 -36.68 0.66 -6.41
N SER A 157 -37.98 0.79 -6.67
CA SER A 157 -38.56 0.78 -8.03
C SER A 157 -38.11 1.97 -8.91
N GLU A 158 -37.64 3.05 -8.30
CA GLU A 158 -37.15 4.25 -8.98
C GLU A 158 -35.65 4.24 -9.20
N GLY A 159 -34.94 3.22 -8.67
CA GLY A 159 -33.49 3.06 -8.79
C GLY A 159 -32.70 3.79 -7.72
N HIS A 160 -33.31 4.28 -6.64
CA HIS A 160 -32.61 4.87 -5.52
C HIS A 160 -31.97 3.78 -4.65
N LEU A 161 -30.73 4.00 -4.23
CA LEU A 161 -30.05 3.10 -3.31
C LEU A 161 -30.69 3.16 -1.91
N LEU A 162 -31.20 2.04 -1.43
CA LEU A 162 -31.73 1.87 -0.08
C LEU A 162 -30.69 1.29 0.87
N ALA A 163 -29.87 0.36 0.39
CA ALA A 163 -28.82 -0.26 1.19
C ALA A 163 -27.62 -0.68 0.36
N LYS A 164 -26.43 -0.64 0.96
CA LYS A 164 -25.20 -1.19 0.38
C LYS A 164 -24.32 -1.83 1.45
N ASP A 165 -23.81 -3.04 1.15
CA ASP A 165 -22.88 -3.80 1.99
C ASP A 165 -21.63 -4.15 1.20
N MET A 166 -20.47 -4.06 1.85
CA MET A 166 -19.18 -4.43 1.28
C MET A 166 -18.34 -5.20 2.29
N LEU A 167 -17.85 -6.36 1.88
CA LEU A 167 -16.71 -7.01 2.50
C LEU A 167 -15.52 -6.90 1.55
N ALA A 168 -14.40 -6.36 2.02
CA ALA A 168 -13.15 -6.26 1.27
C ALA A 168 -12.03 -7.01 1.99
N ILE A 169 -11.32 -7.90 1.29
CA ILE A 169 -10.17 -8.62 1.81
C ILE A 169 -8.96 -8.25 0.98
N SER A 170 -8.05 -7.47 1.58
CA SER A 170 -6.84 -6.95 0.94
C SER A 170 -5.65 -7.83 1.24
N ASN A 171 -4.99 -8.34 0.19
CA ASN A 171 -3.75 -9.09 0.30
C ASN A 171 -2.57 -8.13 0.52
N GLN A 172 -1.95 -8.19 1.69
CA GLN A 172 -0.82 -7.36 2.07
C GLN A 172 0.53 -7.93 1.62
N GLY A 173 0.62 -9.23 1.43
CA GLY A 173 1.92 -9.91 1.34
C GLY A 173 2.57 -10.09 2.72
N ALA A 174 3.89 -10.26 2.73
CA ALA A 174 4.60 -10.72 3.93
C ALA A 174 4.85 -9.65 5.01
N TYR A 175 4.78 -8.35 4.69
CA TYR A 175 5.08 -7.26 5.62
C TYR A 175 4.07 -6.11 5.52
N ALA A 176 3.96 -5.34 6.62
CA ALA A 176 2.89 -4.35 6.77
C ALA A 176 2.91 -3.19 5.75
N SER A 177 4.08 -2.62 5.43
CA SER A 177 4.17 -1.43 4.56
C SER A 177 3.05 -0.41 4.86
N HIS A 178 2.28 0.01 3.85
CA HIS A 178 1.12 0.91 3.97
C HIS A 178 -0.23 0.18 4.11
N GLY A 179 -0.23 -1.15 4.29
CA GLY A 179 -1.45 -1.96 4.30
C GLY A 179 -2.47 -1.59 5.36
N HIS A 180 -2.02 -0.98 6.46
CA HIS A 180 -2.90 -0.48 7.52
C HIS A 180 -3.88 0.60 7.05
N ALA A 181 -3.53 1.35 5.99
CA ALA A 181 -4.34 2.47 5.50
C ALA A 181 -5.10 2.17 4.18
N ILE A 182 -4.58 1.26 3.35
CA ILE A 182 -5.09 1.07 1.98
C ILE A 182 -6.54 0.60 1.97
N ALA A 183 -6.86 -0.47 2.71
CA ALA A 183 -8.22 -1.01 2.77
C ALA A 183 -9.19 -0.02 3.44
N ALA A 184 -8.75 0.69 4.48
CA ALA A 184 -9.56 1.71 5.15
C ALA A 184 -9.87 2.91 4.24
N ASN A 185 -8.90 3.35 3.44
CA ASN A 185 -9.11 4.42 2.47
C ASN A 185 -10.08 3.98 1.35
N GLY A 186 -9.96 2.73 0.89
CA GLY A 186 -10.90 2.15 -0.06
C GLY A 186 -12.34 2.12 0.48
N LEU A 187 -12.50 1.71 1.74
CA LEU A 187 -13.79 1.73 2.42
C LEU A 187 -14.35 3.15 2.56
N THR A 188 -13.50 4.13 2.87
CA THR A 188 -13.92 5.53 2.94
C THR A 188 -14.37 6.07 1.58
N ALA A 189 -13.63 5.80 0.51
CA ALA A 189 -14.02 6.20 -0.84
C ALA A 189 -15.35 5.57 -1.26
N TRP A 190 -15.53 4.27 -1.01
CA TRP A 190 -16.75 3.55 -1.36
C TRP A 190 -17.99 4.10 -0.63
N ARG A 191 -17.87 4.44 0.66
CA ARG A 191 -19.00 5.00 1.42
C ARG A 191 -19.47 6.34 0.87
N LEU A 192 -18.56 7.16 0.34
CA LEU A 192 -18.84 8.52 -0.16
C LEU A 192 -19.42 8.50 -1.58
N GLN A 193 -19.27 7.40 -2.30
CA GLN A 193 -19.86 7.26 -3.63
C GLN A 193 -21.33 6.88 -3.49
N TYR A 194 -22.20 7.64 -4.12
CA TYR A 194 -23.64 7.48 -4.13
C TYR A 194 -24.28 7.56 -2.73
N ALA A 195 -25.17 8.53 -2.54
CA ALA A 195 -25.94 8.67 -1.30
C ALA A 195 -26.75 7.39 -1.03
N CYS A 196 -26.64 6.89 0.20
CA CYS A 196 -27.34 5.68 0.62
C CYS A 196 -27.62 5.78 2.12
N PRO A 197 -28.87 5.57 2.58
CA PRO A 197 -29.23 5.70 3.99
C PRO A 197 -28.70 4.55 4.86
N ASN A 198 -28.49 3.36 4.28
CA ASN A 198 -28.07 2.17 5.01
C ASN A 198 -26.78 1.62 4.42
N ILE A 199 -25.67 1.73 5.15
CA ILE A 199 -24.34 1.35 4.67
C ILE A 199 -23.66 0.44 5.71
N LYS A 200 -23.15 -0.70 5.25
CA LYS A 200 -22.27 -1.57 6.00
C LYS A 200 -21.00 -1.81 5.18
N GLY A 201 -19.84 -1.53 5.73
CA GLY A 201 -18.57 -1.83 5.09
C GLY A 201 -17.60 -2.44 6.08
N GLU A 202 -16.98 -3.55 5.70
CA GLU A 202 -15.93 -4.23 6.45
C GLU A 202 -14.73 -4.45 5.54
N ALA A 203 -13.54 -4.12 6.03
CA ALA A 203 -12.31 -4.30 5.28
C ALA A 203 -11.25 -4.97 6.17
N TYR A 204 -10.63 -6.01 5.65
CA TYR A 204 -9.55 -6.74 6.29
C TYR A 204 -8.29 -6.63 5.44
N THR A 205 -7.16 -6.32 6.06
CA THR A 205 -5.85 -6.45 5.44
C THR A 205 -5.17 -7.68 6.02
N VAL A 206 -4.80 -8.63 5.16
CA VAL A 206 -4.28 -9.94 5.58
C VAL A 206 -2.86 -10.16 5.09
N TYR A 207 -2.02 -10.71 5.95
CA TYR A 207 -0.69 -11.18 5.60
C TYR A 207 -0.76 -12.44 4.76
N THR A 208 0.13 -12.55 3.77
CA THR A 208 0.27 -13.71 2.89
C THR A 208 1.72 -13.91 2.50
N ASN A 209 2.05 -15.04 1.86
CA ASN A 209 3.40 -15.35 1.35
C ASN A 209 3.68 -14.75 -0.03
N THR A 210 3.01 -13.66 -0.39
CA THR A 210 3.26 -12.94 -1.65
C THR A 210 4.21 -11.75 -1.43
N PRO A 211 4.75 -11.14 -2.50
CA PRO A 211 5.45 -9.86 -2.41
C PRO A 211 4.60 -8.81 -1.68
N VAL A 212 5.28 -7.88 -1.04
CA VAL A 212 4.63 -6.88 -0.18
C VAL A 212 3.80 -5.90 -1.00
N GLY A 213 2.53 -5.77 -0.65
CA GLY A 213 1.66 -4.72 -1.15
C GLY A 213 2.05 -3.36 -0.58
N GLY A 214 2.14 -2.37 -1.44
CA GLY A 214 2.41 -0.98 -1.08
C GLY A 214 1.35 -0.02 -1.62
N ALA A 215 1.52 1.27 -1.41
CA ALA A 215 0.67 2.28 -2.02
C ALA A 215 0.78 2.20 -3.55
N CYS A 216 -0.35 2.34 -4.25
CA CYS A 216 -0.39 2.38 -5.71
C CYS A 216 -1.49 3.32 -6.18
N LEU A 217 -1.09 4.36 -6.92
CA LEU A 217 -1.97 5.26 -7.65
C LEU A 217 -3.13 5.89 -6.85
N LEU A 218 -2.96 6.14 -5.57
CA LEU A 218 -3.98 6.74 -4.70
C LEU A 218 -4.46 8.13 -5.18
N TYR A 219 -3.73 8.78 -6.09
CA TYR A 219 -3.97 10.14 -6.56
C TYR A 219 -4.41 10.23 -8.01
N THR A 220 -4.65 9.11 -8.69
CA THR A 220 -4.92 9.09 -10.14
C THR A 220 -6.35 8.71 -10.51
N SER A 221 -7.29 8.81 -9.59
CA SER A 221 -8.70 8.84 -9.99
C SER A 221 -8.93 10.15 -10.74
N PRO A 222 -9.33 10.12 -12.01
CA PRO A 222 -9.65 11.33 -12.74
C PRO A 222 -10.74 12.10 -12.00
N SER A 223 -10.44 13.33 -11.65
CA SER A 223 -11.40 14.25 -11.07
C SER A 223 -12.06 15.04 -12.19
N PRO A 224 -13.35 15.38 -12.12
CA PRO A 224 -13.99 16.30 -13.06
C PRO A 224 -13.30 17.68 -13.12
N ARG A 225 -12.39 17.98 -12.18
CA ARG A 225 -11.58 19.20 -12.17
C ARG A 225 -10.29 19.09 -13.00
N ASP A 226 -9.93 17.88 -13.45
CA ASP A 226 -8.73 17.61 -14.25
C ASP A 226 -9.06 17.56 -15.76
N ALA A 227 -10.33 17.87 -16.11
CA ALA A 227 -10.82 17.91 -17.49
C ALA A 227 -10.90 19.35 -18.00
#